data_149a719bab951ea5de95ad6cd02767d8
#
_entry.id   149a719bab951ea5de95ad6cd02767d8
#
_cell.length_a   1.000
_cell.length_b   1.000
_cell.length_c   1.000
_cell.angle_alpha   90.00
_cell.angle_beta   90.00
_cell.angle_gamma   90.00
#
_symmetry.space_group_name_H-M   'P 1'
#
loop_
_entity.id
_entity.type
_entity.pdbx_description
1 polymer ?
#
loop_
_entity_poly.entity_id
_entity_poly.type
_entity_poly.pdbx_seq_one_letter_code
_entity_poly.pdbx_strand_id
1 'polypeptide(L)'
;LDEVLKVAESLCILRDGKNVIDGPKEAFDREKISCYMTGRQVTFTPFVPKHIGDVMFRAENLRLEGRFEGISFALHQGEVLGITGLLGSGRTELAEAIFGLRKLDGGNVSLFEKKVSLTGSDSAVNAGIGYLPEDRLTQGLFLNVEIERNISAGILRKFSRNMLGVIDKD
;
A
#
# COMPACT_ATOMS: atom_id res chain seq x y z
N LEU A 1 -12.42 -15.73 1.94
CA LEU A 1 -13.19 -16.63 1.08
C LEU A 1 -13.08 -18.08 1.53
N ASP A 2 -11.89 -18.52 1.95
CA ASP A 2 -11.65 -19.91 2.38
C ASP A 2 -12.48 -20.30 3.62
N GLU A 3 -12.71 -19.37 4.54
CA GLU A 3 -13.58 -19.60 5.71
C GLU A 3 -15.04 -19.74 5.29
N VAL A 4 -15.51 -18.90 4.37
CA VAL A 4 -16.88 -18.98 3.85
C VAL A 4 -17.10 -20.34 3.18
N LEU A 5 -16.17 -20.78 2.34
CA LEU A 5 -16.24 -22.09 1.68
C LEU A 5 -16.17 -23.27 2.65
N LYS A 6 -15.62 -23.10 3.86
CA LYS A 6 -15.58 -24.15 4.88
C LYS A 6 -16.88 -24.29 5.66
N VAL A 7 -17.56 -23.18 5.94
CA VAL A 7 -18.69 -23.17 6.89
C VAL A 7 -20.06 -23.00 6.24
N ALA A 8 -20.13 -22.44 5.01
CA ALA A 8 -21.39 -22.19 4.33
C ALA A 8 -21.92 -23.47 3.64
N GLU A 9 -23.22 -23.63 3.59
CA GLU A 9 -23.94 -24.65 2.79
C GLU A 9 -24.39 -24.05 1.45
N SER A 10 -24.73 -22.77 1.45
CA SER A 10 -25.11 -22.02 0.24
C SER A 10 -24.50 -20.62 0.26
N LEU A 11 -24.34 -20.04 -0.91
CA LEU A 11 -23.74 -18.74 -1.12
C LEU A 11 -24.67 -17.83 -1.90
N CYS A 12 -24.73 -16.57 -1.49
CA CYS A 12 -25.35 -15.50 -2.25
C CYS A 12 -24.29 -14.41 -2.46
N ILE A 13 -24.00 -14.06 -3.71
CA ILE A 13 -22.96 -13.11 -4.05
C ILE A 13 -23.61 -11.78 -4.47
N LEU A 14 -23.25 -10.72 -3.75
CA LEU A 14 -23.73 -9.38 -4.00
C LEU A 14 -22.63 -8.54 -4.66
N ARG A 15 -23.02 -7.73 -5.64
CA ARG A 15 -22.15 -6.71 -6.26
C ARG A 15 -23.00 -5.48 -6.60
N ASP A 16 -22.48 -4.32 -6.25
CA ASP A 16 -23.16 -3.01 -6.51
C ASP A 16 -24.60 -2.98 -6.00
N GLY A 17 -24.84 -3.57 -4.82
CA GLY A 17 -26.16 -3.63 -4.18
C GLY A 17 -27.16 -4.61 -4.83
N LYS A 18 -26.72 -5.45 -5.75
CA LYS A 18 -27.55 -6.44 -6.45
C LYS A 18 -27.07 -7.87 -6.19
N ASN A 19 -28.01 -8.80 -6.09
CA ASN A 19 -27.70 -10.23 -6.14
C ASN A 19 -27.22 -10.59 -7.56
N VAL A 20 -25.98 -11.10 -7.66
CA VAL A 20 -25.39 -11.51 -8.95
C VAL A 20 -25.68 -12.98 -9.22
N ILE A 21 -25.56 -13.82 -8.17
CA ILE A 21 -25.80 -15.24 -8.23
C ILE A 21 -25.99 -15.80 -6.81
N ASP A 22 -26.80 -16.82 -6.69
CA ASP A 22 -26.95 -17.65 -5.48
C ASP A 22 -27.00 -19.13 -5.85
N GLY A 23 -26.65 -19.97 -4.89
CA GLY A 23 -26.68 -21.43 -5.09
C GLY A 23 -25.93 -22.19 -4.01
N PRO A 24 -25.90 -23.54 -4.14
CA PRO A 24 -25.20 -24.40 -3.21
C PRO A 24 -23.69 -24.20 -3.30
N LYS A 25 -22.99 -24.38 -2.19
CA LYS A 25 -21.52 -24.15 -2.07
C LYS A 25 -20.73 -24.90 -3.14
N GLU A 26 -21.15 -26.11 -3.48
CA GLU A 26 -20.48 -27.00 -4.43
C GLU A 26 -20.41 -26.40 -5.86
N ALA A 27 -21.29 -25.45 -6.18
CA ALA A 27 -21.29 -24.75 -7.46
C ALA A 27 -20.16 -23.71 -7.57
N PHE A 28 -19.52 -23.36 -6.45
CA PHE A 28 -18.57 -22.26 -6.34
C PHE A 28 -17.18 -22.75 -5.94
N ASP A 29 -16.20 -22.19 -6.60
CA ASP A 29 -14.81 -22.22 -6.19
C ASP A 29 -14.32 -20.78 -5.95
N ARG A 30 -13.10 -20.63 -5.43
CA ARG A 30 -12.50 -19.34 -5.11
C ARG A 30 -12.45 -18.39 -6.31
N GLU A 31 -12.16 -18.93 -7.49
CA GLU A 31 -12.02 -18.15 -8.72
C GLU A 31 -13.38 -17.63 -9.19
N LYS A 32 -14.39 -18.48 -9.19
CA LYS A 32 -15.77 -18.09 -9.53
C LYS A 32 -16.31 -17.05 -8.57
N ILE A 33 -16.13 -17.23 -7.25
CA ILE A 33 -16.57 -16.24 -6.27
C ILE A 33 -15.88 -14.90 -6.55
N SER A 34 -14.57 -14.89 -6.74
CA SER A 34 -13.81 -13.67 -7.05
C SER A 34 -14.31 -13.02 -8.35
N CYS A 35 -14.58 -13.81 -9.37
CA CYS A 35 -15.11 -13.33 -10.65
C CYS A 35 -16.50 -12.68 -10.49
N TYR A 36 -17.41 -13.32 -9.78
CA TYR A 36 -18.74 -12.76 -9.54
C TYR A 36 -18.71 -11.48 -8.70
N MET A 37 -17.85 -11.44 -7.66
CA MET A 37 -17.67 -10.26 -6.82
C MET A 37 -17.07 -9.08 -7.57
N THR A 38 -16.09 -9.31 -8.44
CA THR A 38 -15.34 -8.24 -9.14
C THR A 38 -15.89 -7.93 -10.53
N GLY A 39 -16.64 -8.85 -11.13
CA GLY A 39 -17.09 -8.77 -12.52
C GLY A 39 -15.99 -9.03 -13.54
N ARG A 40 -14.83 -9.51 -13.11
CA ARG A 40 -13.66 -9.78 -13.96
C ARG A 40 -13.05 -11.12 -13.59
N GLN A 41 -12.52 -11.81 -14.55
CA GLN A 41 -11.68 -12.98 -14.29
C GLN A 41 -10.33 -12.49 -13.77
N VAL A 42 -10.07 -12.74 -12.49
CA VAL A 42 -8.82 -12.36 -11.84
C VAL A 42 -7.84 -13.52 -11.98
N THR A 43 -6.93 -13.41 -12.92
CA THR A 43 -5.78 -14.32 -13.03
C THR A 43 -4.66 -13.82 -12.13
N PHE A 44 -4.37 -14.58 -11.08
CA PHE A 44 -3.20 -14.31 -10.25
C PHE A 44 -1.96 -14.89 -10.93
N THR A 45 -1.20 -14.02 -11.58
CA THR A 45 0.15 -14.40 -11.99
C THR A 45 1.08 -14.16 -10.80
N PRO A 46 1.72 -15.20 -10.25
CA PRO A 46 2.67 -15.02 -9.16
C PRO A 46 3.77 -14.05 -9.58
N PHE A 47 4.02 -13.03 -8.75
CA PHE A 47 5.20 -12.20 -8.94
C PHE A 47 6.44 -13.02 -8.58
N VAL A 48 7.29 -13.29 -9.54
CA VAL A 48 8.59 -13.92 -9.32
C VAL A 48 9.65 -12.84 -9.54
N PRO A 49 10.37 -12.40 -8.49
CA PRO A 49 11.44 -11.43 -8.66
C PRO A 49 12.52 -12.06 -9.56
N LYS A 50 12.89 -11.36 -10.63
CA LYS A 50 13.91 -11.84 -11.57
C LYS A 50 15.32 -11.82 -10.95
N HIS A 51 15.55 -10.91 -10.03
CA HIS A 51 16.82 -10.72 -9.33
C HIS A 51 16.55 -9.98 -8.01
N ILE A 52 17.10 -10.49 -6.92
CA ILE A 52 17.10 -9.79 -5.63
C ILE A 52 18.52 -9.24 -5.45
N GLY A 53 18.63 -7.92 -5.38
CA GLY A 53 19.90 -7.22 -5.24
C GLY A 53 20.27 -6.92 -3.79
N ASP A 54 21.09 -5.89 -3.61
CA ASP A 54 21.56 -5.46 -2.29
C ASP A 54 20.42 -4.86 -1.44
N VAL A 55 20.66 -4.72 -0.14
CA VAL A 55 19.74 -4.06 0.78
C VAL A 55 19.59 -2.59 0.39
N MET A 56 18.39 -2.21 -0.02
CA MET A 56 18.08 -0.83 -0.36
C MET A 56 17.41 -0.06 0.77
N PHE A 57 16.67 -0.74 1.64
CA PHE A 57 16.00 -0.14 2.80
C PHE A 57 16.24 -1.01 4.02
N ARG A 58 16.53 -0.39 5.16
CA ARG A 58 16.66 -1.07 6.44
C ARG A 58 15.97 -0.28 7.53
N ALA A 59 15.13 -0.97 8.27
CA ALA A 59 14.51 -0.50 9.51
C ALA A 59 15.19 -1.20 10.69
N GLU A 60 15.54 -0.46 11.74
CA GLU A 60 16.21 -1.00 12.92
C GLU A 60 15.54 -0.48 14.19
N ASN A 61 14.99 -1.40 14.98
CA ASN A 61 14.36 -1.13 16.28
C ASN A 61 13.35 0.02 16.25
N LEU A 62 12.52 0.11 15.19
CA LEU A 62 11.50 1.14 15.09
C LEU A 62 10.50 1.02 16.23
N ARG A 63 10.18 2.16 16.84
CA ARG A 63 9.20 2.27 17.91
C ARG A 63 8.27 3.43 17.66
N LEU A 64 6.98 3.20 17.90
CA LEU A 64 5.93 4.21 17.98
C LEU A 64 5.05 3.87 19.18
N GLU A 65 5.06 4.74 20.18
CA GLU A 65 4.38 4.51 21.47
C GLU A 65 2.89 4.17 21.29
N GLY A 66 2.45 3.11 21.97
CA GLY A 66 1.07 2.62 21.89
C GLY A 66 0.70 1.94 20.56
N ARG A 67 1.64 1.76 19.64
CA ARG A 67 1.36 1.15 18.31
C ARG A 67 2.25 -0.05 18.01
N PHE A 68 3.56 0.11 18.06
CA PHE A 68 4.52 -0.97 17.83
C PHE A 68 5.86 -0.68 18.49
N GLU A 69 6.62 -1.73 18.76
CA GLU A 69 7.94 -1.66 19.39
C GLU A 69 8.90 -2.71 18.81
N GLY A 70 10.16 -2.32 18.62
CA GLY A 70 11.24 -3.22 18.23
C GLY A 70 11.15 -3.76 16.81
N ILE A 71 10.46 -3.07 15.88
CA ILE A 71 10.31 -3.52 14.52
C ILE A 71 11.61 -3.34 13.74
N SER A 72 12.14 -4.45 13.23
CA SER A 72 13.36 -4.45 12.41
C SER A 72 13.17 -5.36 11.19
N PHE A 73 13.54 -4.85 10.00
CA PHE A 73 13.55 -5.61 8.77
C PHE A 73 14.45 -4.95 7.73
N ALA A 74 14.80 -5.70 6.71
CA ALA A 74 15.49 -5.20 5.53
C ALA A 74 14.65 -5.49 4.28
N LEU A 75 14.74 -4.62 3.29
CA LEU A 75 14.16 -4.79 1.97
C LEU A 75 15.26 -4.69 0.92
N HIS A 76 15.32 -5.67 0.06
CA HIS A 76 16.30 -5.75 -1.01
C HIS A 76 15.78 -5.14 -2.30
N GLN A 77 16.69 -4.77 -3.17
CA GLN A 77 16.32 -4.28 -4.50
C GLN A 77 15.58 -5.38 -5.29
N GLY A 78 14.43 -5.05 -5.85
CA GLY A 78 13.58 -5.98 -6.59
C GLY A 78 12.73 -6.91 -5.72
N GLU A 79 12.82 -6.82 -4.39
CA GLU A 79 12.03 -7.62 -3.46
C GLU A 79 10.64 -7.05 -3.24
N VAL A 80 9.67 -7.95 -3.00
CA VAL A 80 8.34 -7.63 -2.45
C VAL A 80 8.25 -8.22 -1.06
N LEU A 81 8.36 -7.39 -0.03
CA LEU A 81 8.23 -7.79 1.36
C LEU A 81 6.76 -7.71 1.81
N GLY A 82 6.18 -8.83 2.20
CA GLY A 82 4.83 -8.89 2.78
C GLY A 82 4.87 -8.65 4.29
N ILE A 83 4.09 -7.66 4.78
CA ILE A 83 3.88 -7.43 6.21
C ILE A 83 2.44 -7.78 6.56
N THR A 84 2.25 -8.78 7.42
CA THR A 84 0.93 -9.26 7.84
C THR A 84 0.73 -9.13 9.34
N GLY A 85 -0.51 -9.18 9.79
CA GLY A 85 -0.89 -9.10 11.19
C GLY A 85 -2.40 -8.89 11.35
N LEU A 86 -2.91 -9.06 12.56
CA LEU A 86 -4.31 -8.81 12.88
C LEU A 86 -4.67 -7.33 12.80
N LEU A 87 -5.97 -7.04 12.80
CA LEU A 87 -6.47 -5.66 12.89
C LEU A 87 -5.91 -5.01 14.19
N GLY A 88 -5.40 -3.79 14.07
CA GLY A 88 -4.78 -3.07 15.19
C GLY A 88 -3.33 -3.48 15.51
N SER A 89 -2.68 -4.32 14.68
CA SER A 89 -1.28 -4.73 14.89
C SER A 89 -0.24 -3.66 14.57
N GLY A 90 -0.63 -2.46 14.13
CA GLY A 90 0.28 -1.36 13.87
C GLY A 90 0.87 -1.32 12.45
N ARG A 91 0.40 -2.16 11.51
CA ARG A 91 0.91 -2.19 10.11
C ARG A 91 0.74 -0.86 9.38
N THR A 92 -0.44 -0.26 9.48
CA THR A 92 -0.71 1.04 8.84
C THR A 92 0.15 2.12 9.47
N GLU A 93 0.23 2.14 10.79
CA GLU A 93 1.06 3.10 11.52
C GLU A 93 2.56 2.94 11.21
N LEU A 94 3.02 1.71 10.98
CA LEU A 94 4.40 1.45 10.53
C LEU A 94 4.65 2.05 9.13
N ALA A 95 3.74 1.81 8.19
CA ALA A 95 3.85 2.37 6.84
C ALA A 95 3.79 3.90 6.85
N GLU A 96 2.87 4.48 7.62
CA GLU A 96 2.76 5.93 7.81
C GLU A 96 4.02 6.54 8.46
N ALA A 97 4.62 5.84 9.44
CA ALA A 97 5.85 6.29 10.08
C ALA A 97 7.05 6.24 9.11
N ILE A 98 7.17 5.20 8.31
CA ILE A 98 8.20 5.10 7.26
C ILE A 98 8.01 6.18 6.19
N PHE A 99 6.78 6.56 5.88
CA PHE A 99 6.50 7.66 4.95
C PHE A 99 6.60 9.05 5.61
N GLY A 100 6.87 9.12 6.92
CA GLY A 100 7.05 10.39 7.64
C GLY A 100 5.75 11.08 8.04
N LEU A 101 4.59 10.42 7.94
CA LEU A 101 3.30 10.95 8.42
C LEU A 101 3.18 10.84 9.95
N ARG A 102 3.93 9.95 10.57
CA ARG A 102 4.05 9.80 12.02
C ARG A 102 5.51 9.89 12.42
N LYS A 103 5.78 10.61 13.49
CA LYS A 103 7.12 10.70 14.05
C LYS A 103 7.42 9.44 14.86
N LEU A 104 8.48 8.74 14.52
CA LEU A 104 8.99 7.62 15.32
C LEU A 104 9.54 8.13 16.67
N ASP A 105 9.29 7.37 17.74
CA ASP A 105 9.85 7.61 19.06
C ASP A 105 11.22 6.99 19.25
N GLY A 106 11.58 6.04 18.37
CA GLY A 106 12.89 5.39 18.39
C GLY A 106 13.17 4.57 17.17
N GLY A 107 14.41 4.14 17.07
CA GLY A 107 14.91 3.37 15.93
C GLY A 107 15.52 4.22 14.83
N ASN A 108 15.96 3.54 13.77
CA ASN A 108 16.64 4.18 12.64
C ASN A 108 16.12 3.61 11.33
N VAL A 109 16.15 4.44 10.30
CA VAL A 109 15.90 4.03 8.91
C VAL A 109 17.12 4.37 8.09
N SER A 110 17.54 3.46 7.22
CA SER A 110 18.59 3.72 6.23
C SER A 110 18.12 3.32 4.83
N LEU A 111 18.56 4.08 3.84
CA LEU A 111 18.39 3.82 2.42
C LEU A 111 19.78 3.71 1.79
N PHE A 112 20.03 2.60 1.08
CA PHE A 112 21.36 2.33 0.48
C PHE A 112 22.48 2.55 1.49
N GLU A 113 22.32 1.95 2.70
CA GLU A 113 23.25 2.04 3.85
C GLU A 113 23.43 3.46 4.43
N LYS A 114 22.77 4.48 3.89
CA LYS A 114 22.81 5.83 4.43
C LYS A 114 21.62 6.08 5.35
N LYS A 115 21.90 6.50 6.58
CA LYS A 115 20.84 6.89 7.53
C LYS A 115 20.05 8.05 6.97
N VAL A 116 18.71 7.93 7.00
CA VAL A 116 17.77 8.95 6.56
C VAL A 116 16.88 9.41 7.70
N SER A 117 16.56 10.70 7.70
CA SER A 117 15.60 11.27 8.66
C SER A 117 14.29 11.53 7.91
N LEU A 118 13.26 10.78 8.28
CA LEU A 118 11.92 10.86 7.69
C LEU A 118 11.05 11.75 8.57
N THR A 119 11.22 13.06 8.47
CA THR A 119 10.54 14.06 9.31
C THR A 119 9.23 14.57 8.70
N GLY A 120 8.82 14.04 7.57
CA GLY A 120 7.60 14.41 6.86
C GLY A 120 7.53 13.71 5.51
N SER A 121 6.36 13.72 4.87
CA SER A 121 6.14 13.13 3.55
C SER A 121 7.09 13.67 2.48
N ASP A 122 7.42 14.96 2.53
CA ASP A 122 8.40 15.58 1.62
C ASP A 122 9.78 14.92 1.71
N SER A 123 10.25 14.61 2.93
CA SER A 123 11.53 13.94 3.14
C SER A 123 11.52 12.52 2.61
N ALA A 124 10.42 11.80 2.77
CA ALA A 124 10.23 10.45 2.25
C ALA A 124 10.20 10.44 0.71
N VAL A 125 9.41 11.32 0.09
CA VAL A 125 9.34 11.45 -1.37
C VAL A 125 10.69 11.82 -1.97
N ASN A 126 11.42 12.76 -1.37
CA ASN A 126 12.76 13.15 -1.83
C ASN A 126 13.78 12.00 -1.67
N ALA A 127 13.57 11.11 -0.70
CA ALA A 127 14.36 9.90 -0.53
C ALA A 127 13.95 8.74 -1.47
N GLY A 128 12.90 8.93 -2.29
CA GLY A 128 12.41 7.93 -3.25
C GLY A 128 11.38 6.95 -2.65
N ILE A 129 10.82 7.25 -1.48
CA ILE A 129 9.78 6.43 -0.85
C ILE A 129 8.41 6.92 -1.33
N GLY A 130 7.60 6.02 -1.90
CA GLY A 130 6.19 6.25 -2.21
C GLY A 130 5.28 5.54 -1.22
N TYR A 131 4.12 6.11 -0.94
CA TYR A 131 3.10 5.53 -0.08
C TYR A 131 1.76 5.47 -0.80
N LEU A 132 1.13 4.31 -0.81
CA LEU A 132 -0.23 4.12 -1.31
C LEU A 132 -1.12 3.72 -0.13
N PRO A 133 -2.03 4.60 0.33
CA PRO A 133 -2.90 4.30 1.46
C PRO A 133 -3.96 3.25 1.11
N GLU A 134 -4.46 2.54 2.12
CA GLU A 134 -5.57 1.60 1.98
C GLU A 134 -6.87 2.32 1.59
N ASP A 135 -7.18 3.42 2.28
CA ASP A 135 -8.34 4.26 1.97
C ASP A 135 -7.98 5.30 0.88
N ARG A 136 -8.31 4.94 -0.35
CA ARG A 136 -8.06 5.79 -1.52
C ARG A 136 -8.91 7.05 -1.52
N LEU A 137 -10.14 6.97 -1.03
CA LEU A 137 -11.10 8.06 -1.13
C LEU A 137 -10.79 9.21 -0.18
N THR A 138 -10.33 8.90 1.03
CA THR A 138 -10.05 9.94 2.04
C THR A 138 -8.57 10.34 2.08
N GLN A 139 -7.65 9.47 1.64
CA GLN A 139 -6.22 9.69 1.81
C GLN A 139 -5.42 9.67 0.50
N GLY A 140 -5.93 9.03 -0.55
CA GLY A 140 -5.16 8.78 -1.77
C GLY A 140 -5.55 9.62 -2.98
N LEU A 141 -6.70 10.31 -2.96
CA LEU A 141 -7.23 11.04 -4.11
C LEU A 141 -7.80 12.40 -3.71
N PHE A 142 -7.61 13.38 -4.56
CA PHE A 142 -8.34 14.64 -4.54
C PHE A 142 -9.63 14.49 -5.35
N LEU A 143 -10.74 14.10 -4.70
CA LEU A 143 -11.99 13.72 -5.37
C LEU A 143 -12.61 14.80 -6.23
N ASN A 144 -12.40 16.08 -5.88
CA ASN A 144 -12.93 17.24 -6.61
C ASN A 144 -11.96 17.78 -7.67
N VAL A 145 -10.94 17.02 -8.01
CA VAL A 145 -9.89 17.41 -8.95
C VAL A 145 -9.82 16.40 -10.09
N GLU A 146 -9.55 16.87 -11.28
CA GLU A 146 -9.45 16.07 -12.50
C GLU A 146 -8.43 14.93 -12.36
N ILE A 147 -8.64 13.83 -13.09
CA ILE A 147 -7.78 12.64 -13.05
C ILE A 147 -6.34 13.00 -13.42
N GLU A 148 -6.15 13.81 -14.45
CA GLU A 148 -4.83 14.29 -14.90
C GLU A 148 -4.05 14.97 -13.76
N ARG A 149 -4.70 15.84 -13.00
CA ARG A 149 -4.09 16.54 -11.86
C ARG A 149 -3.82 15.60 -10.68
N ASN A 150 -4.66 14.60 -10.46
CA ASN A 150 -4.39 13.56 -9.47
C ASN A 150 -3.12 12.76 -9.83
N ILE A 151 -2.98 12.37 -11.11
CA ILE A 151 -1.81 11.63 -11.59
C ILE A 151 -0.54 12.49 -11.45
N SER A 152 -0.60 13.76 -11.81
CA SER A 152 0.55 14.65 -11.79
C SER A 152 0.90 15.22 -10.41
N ALA A 153 0.01 15.12 -9.42
CA ALA A 153 0.19 15.74 -8.10
C ALA A 153 1.54 15.40 -7.43
N GLY A 154 1.96 14.12 -7.51
CA GLY A 154 3.20 13.66 -6.90
C GLY A 154 4.48 14.16 -7.57
N ILE A 155 4.40 14.67 -8.79
CA ILE A 155 5.56 15.11 -9.59
C ILE A 155 5.53 16.60 -9.95
N LEU A 156 4.55 17.35 -9.48
CA LEU A 156 4.39 18.78 -9.79
C LEU A 156 5.66 19.60 -9.55
N ARG A 157 6.41 19.29 -8.48
CA ARG A 157 7.68 19.98 -8.18
C ARG A 157 8.73 19.81 -9.27
N LYS A 158 8.72 18.70 -10.02
CA LYS A 158 9.67 18.47 -11.12
C LYS A 158 9.38 19.33 -12.35
N PHE A 159 8.13 19.78 -12.50
CA PHE A 159 7.68 20.65 -13.58
C PHE A 159 7.58 22.13 -13.16
N SER A 160 7.97 22.47 -11.94
CA SER A 160 8.01 23.84 -11.46
C SER A 160 9.31 24.51 -11.91
N ARG A 161 9.20 25.56 -12.72
CA ARG A 161 10.34 26.28 -13.33
C ARG A 161 11.03 27.23 -12.37
N ASN A 162 10.42 27.57 -11.23
CA ASN A 162 10.97 28.52 -10.28
C ASN A 162 10.48 28.27 -8.83
N MET A 163 11.09 29.01 -7.89
CA MET A 163 10.78 28.95 -6.45
C MET A 163 9.32 29.30 -6.11
N LEU A 164 8.57 29.87 -7.05
CA LEU A 164 7.17 30.28 -6.90
C LEU A 164 6.18 29.21 -7.35
N GLY A 165 6.64 28.03 -7.79
CA GLY A 165 5.78 26.91 -8.14
C GLY A 165 4.98 27.08 -9.46
N VAL A 166 5.43 27.96 -10.37
CA VAL A 166 4.81 28.11 -11.68
C VAL A 166 5.08 26.87 -12.52
N ILE A 167 4.02 26.18 -12.92
CA ILE A 167 4.08 24.97 -13.74
C ILE A 167 4.25 25.37 -15.20
N ASP A 168 5.25 24.78 -15.88
CA ASP A 168 5.38 24.88 -17.33
C ASP A 168 4.29 24.00 -17.98
N LYS A 169 3.54 24.58 -18.90
CA LYS A 169 2.43 23.91 -19.59
C LYS A 169 2.78 23.46 -21.02
N ASP A 170 4.04 23.66 -21.43
CA ASP A 170 4.52 23.29 -22.76
C ASP A 170 5.20 21.92 -22.77
#